data_c30db64239e7628e56a84627a1b8b630
#
_entry.id   c30db64239e7628e56a84627a1b8b630
#
_cell.length_a   1.000
_cell.length_b   1.000
_cell.length_c   1.000
_cell.angle_alpha   90.00
_cell.angle_beta   90.00
_cell.angle_gamma   90.00
#
_symmetry.space_group_name_H-M   'P 1'
#
loop_
_entity.id
_entity.type
_entity.pdbx_description
1 polymer ?
#
loop_
_entity_poly.entity_id
_entity_poly.type
_entity_poly.pdbx_seq_one_letter_code
_entity_poly.pdbx_strand_id
1 'polypeptide(L)'
;MRLRDRPAQDESISTGSLTPCQTCTNREFRMACDYRMAQMLKHRAPSEFHSIAEYYHALLLEGDPAVTRYVPQPFQLTIGKRRYVPDCYVVRDGNVDVVELRPRAEFDEKRRQALQAFFNLHGMRFVVIPNETVVSRQTEALNWQMILQMLVCHQDLDTTQLELEFFEAVWRAGGVQFGDRVRRSDRSSSRAQEVALLRLLHQGKLRAELTRQRFGYDTELRPCL
;
A
#
# COMPACT_ATOMS: atom_id res chain seq x y z
N MET A 1 -5.03 1.33 -55.14
CA MET A 1 -3.83 1.75 -54.35
C MET A 1 -3.94 1.10 -52.99
N ARG A 2 -3.24 -0.05 -52.78
CA ARG A 2 -3.36 -0.85 -51.55
C ARG A 2 -2.49 -0.20 -50.49
N LEU A 3 -3.11 0.22 -49.38
CA LEU A 3 -2.41 0.60 -48.15
C LEU A 3 -1.63 -0.63 -47.66
N ARG A 4 -0.31 -0.54 -47.69
CA ARG A 4 0.58 -1.55 -47.11
C ARG A 4 0.37 -1.54 -45.60
N ASP A 5 -0.17 -2.63 -45.07
CA ASP A 5 -0.11 -2.95 -43.64
C ASP A 5 1.36 -2.91 -43.23
N ARG A 6 1.72 -1.91 -42.45
CA ARG A 6 2.99 -1.96 -41.71
C ARG A 6 2.83 -3.04 -40.63
N PRO A 7 3.73 -4.03 -40.58
CA PRO A 7 3.69 -4.99 -39.48
C PRO A 7 3.81 -4.18 -38.18
N ALA A 8 2.95 -4.49 -37.21
CA ALA A 8 3.02 -3.94 -35.86
C ALA A 8 4.45 -4.14 -35.38
N GLN A 9 5.17 -3.05 -35.10
CA GLN A 9 6.47 -3.11 -34.47
C GLN A 9 6.25 -3.79 -33.10
N ASP A 10 6.85 -4.97 -32.90
CA ASP A 10 6.97 -5.59 -31.58
C ASP A 10 7.48 -4.51 -30.63
N GLU A 11 6.65 -4.14 -29.66
CA GLU A 11 7.04 -3.14 -28.65
C GLU A 11 8.07 -3.81 -27.74
N SER A 12 9.34 -3.78 -28.14
CA SER A 12 10.44 -4.29 -27.31
C SER A 12 10.43 -3.55 -25.97
N ILE A 13 10.44 -4.31 -24.87
CA ILE A 13 10.53 -3.77 -23.50
C ILE A 13 11.98 -3.92 -23.04
N SER A 14 12.55 -2.83 -22.55
CA SER A 14 13.90 -2.82 -21.97
C SER A 14 13.95 -2.00 -20.69
N THR A 15 14.92 -2.29 -19.83
CA THR A 15 15.15 -1.55 -18.58
C THR A 15 16.64 -1.55 -18.24
N GLY A 16 17.10 -0.52 -17.55
CA GLY A 16 18.45 -0.48 -16.99
C GLY A 16 18.55 -1.28 -15.69
N SER A 17 17.47 -1.40 -14.93
CA SER A 17 17.41 -2.17 -13.68
C SER A 17 15.97 -2.49 -13.31
N LEU A 18 15.77 -3.66 -12.69
CA LEU A 18 14.54 -4.07 -12.03
C LEU A 18 14.68 -4.08 -10.49
N THR A 19 15.76 -3.52 -9.97
CA THR A 19 15.88 -3.28 -8.53
C THR A 19 14.89 -2.19 -8.13
N PRO A 20 13.88 -2.49 -7.27
CA PRO A 20 12.85 -1.52 -6.96
C PRO A 20 13.42 -0.37 -6.12
N CYS A 21 13.35 0.82 -6.68
CA CYS A 21 13.73 2.08 -6.05
C CYS A 21 12.80 3.17 -6.57
N GLN A 22 12.15 3.92 -5.69
CA GLN A 22 11.23 4.96 -6.12
C GLN A 22 11.92 5.99 -7.03
N THR A 23 11.35 6.20 -8.20
CA THR A 23 11.80 7.23 -9.14
C THR A 23 11.39 8.60 -8.62
N CYS A 24 12.36 9.50 -8.40
CA CYS A 24 12.07 10.85 -7.94
C CYS A 24 11.20 11.61 -8.95
N THR A 25 10.16 12.25 -8.43
CA THR A 25 9.24 13.07 -9.20
C THR A 25 9.85 14.46 -9.46
N ASN A 26 9.88 14.91 -10.71
CA ASN A 26 10.33 16.26 -11.01
C ASN A 26 9.31 17.32 -10.55
N ARG A 27 9.78 18.58 -10.40
CA ARG A 27 8.96 19.68 -9.87
C ARG A 27 7.73 19.98 -10.74
N GLU A 28 7.88 19.96 -12.06
CA GLU A 28 6.79 20.28 -12.99
C GLU A 28 5.66 19.26 -12.87
N PHE A 29 6.00 17.98 -12.78
CA PHE A 29 5.02 16.90 -12.64
C PHE A 29 4.32 16.98 -11.29
N ARG A 30 5.02 17.32 -10.19
CA ARG A 30 4.40 17.54 -8.85
C ARG A 30 3.31 18.61 -8.88
N MET A 31 3.51 19.66 -9.70
CA MET A 31 2.53 20.75 -9.84
C MET A 31 1.34 20.38 -10.74
N ALA A 32 1.49 19.36 -11.58
CA ALA A 32 0.48 18.96 -12.57
C ALA A 32 -0.40 17.77 -12.11
N CYS A 33 -0.06 17.10 -11.02
CA CYS A 33 -0.79 15.93 -10.51
C CYS A 33 -1.31 16.16 -9.08
N ASP A 34 -2.17 15.25 -8.59
CA ASP A 34 -2.59 15.21 -7.17
C ASP A 34 -1.46 14.62 -6.32
N TYR A 35 -0.37 15.39 -6.22
CA TYR A 35 0.86 14.98 -5.55
C TYR A 35 0.69 14.88 -4.04
N ARG A 36 1.11 13.77 -3.49
CA ARG A 36 1.13 13.49 -2.05
C ARG A 36 2.48 12.90 -1.64
N MET A 37 2.90 13.20 -0.43
CA MET A 37 4.09 12.61 0.17
C MET A 37 3.75 12.15 1.59
N ALA A 38 4.19 10.94 1.96
CA ALA A 38 3.97 10.40 3.28
C ALA A 38 5.12 9.47 3.71
N GLN A 39 5.36 9.41 5.01
CA GLN A 39 6.21 8.36 5.59
C GLN A 39 5.35 7.12 5.83
N MET A 40 5.85 5.98 5.35
CA MET A 40 5.21 4.68 5.45
C MET A 40 6.07 3.71 6.26
N LEU A 41 5.50 2.58 6.71
CA LEU A 41 6.23 1.58 7.49
C LEU A 41 6.82 0.47 6.62
N LYS A 42 6.08 0.03 5.58
CA LYS A 42 6.53 -1.02 4.65
C LYS A 42 7.34 -0.48 3.46
N HIS A 43 7.46 0.84 3.35
CA HIS A 43 8.42 1.53 2.48
C HIS A 43 9.22 2.53 3.30
N ARG A 44 10.51 2.26 3.52
CA ARG A 44 11.36 3.00 4.49
C ARG A 44 11.71 4.43 4.08
N ALA A 45 11.75 4.71 2.78
CA ALA A 45 11.98 6.07 2.27
C ALA A 45 10.66 6.87 2.27
N PRO A 46 10.71 8.22 2.29
CA PRO A 46 9.52 9.02 2.04
C PRO A 46 8.87 8.63 0.72
N SER A 47 7.59 8.27 0.77
CA SER A 47 6.83 7.79 -0.40
C SER A 47 6.16 8.95 -1.11
N GLU A 48 6.32 9.05 -2.43
CA GLU A 48 5.65 10.00 -3.30
C GLU A 48 4.53 9.30 -4.07
N PHE A 49 3.40 9.97 -4.24
CA PHE A 49 2.21 9.46 -4.95
C PHE A 49 1.68 10.53 -5.88
N HIS A 50 1.23 10.15 -7.08
CA HIS A 50 0.80 11.06 -8.13
C HIS A 50 -0.72 11.14 -8.28
N SER A 51 -1.44 10.35 -7.51
CA SER A 51 -2.90 10.33 -7.47
C SER A 51 -3.43 9.88 -6.13
N ILE A 52 -4.71 10.19 -5.86
CA ILE A 52 -5.41 9.70 -4.66
C ILE A 52 -5.54 8.17 -4.68
N ALA A 53 -5.68 7.56 -5.85
CA ALA A 53 -5.76 6.10 -5.99
C ALA A 53 -4.45 5.43 -5.58
N GLU A 54 -3.29 5.95 -6.03
CA GLU A 54 -1.97 5.45 -5.60
C GLU A 54 -1.78 5.60 -4.09
N TYR A 55 -2.15 6.73 -3.52
CA TYR A 55 -2.05 6.98 -2.08
C TYR A 55 -2.92 6.02 -1.27
N TYR A 56 -4.22 5.87 -1.64
CA TYR A 56 -5.10 4.92 -0.96
C TYR A 56 -4.65 3.47 -1.13
N HIS A 57 -4.16 3.11 -2.32
CA HIS A 57 -3.59 1.78 -2.55
C HIS A 57 -2.43 1.50 -1.57
N ALA A 58 -1.50 2.44 -1.40
CA ALA A 58 -0.40 2.29 -0.44
C ALA A 58 -0.89 2.14 1.01
N LEU A 59 -1.89 2.93 1.43
CA LEU A 59 -2.50 2.80 2.76
C LEU A 59 -3.14 1.42 2.98
N LEU A 60 -3.80 0.87 1.95
CA LEU A 60 -4.37 -0.48 2.00
C LEU A 60 -3.30 -1.58 2.04
N LEU A 61 -2.16 -1.37 1.37
CA LEU A 61 -1.00 -2.28 1.45
C LEU A 61 -0.38 -2.27 2.85
N GLU A 62 -0.33 -1.11 3.51
CA GLU A 62 0.12 -1.04 4.91
C GLU A 62 -0.76 -1.87 5.83
N GLY A 63 -2.07 -1.88 5.59
CA GLY A 63 -3.03 -2.63 6.37
C GLY A 63 -3.11 -4.13 6.07
N ASP A 64 -2.47 -4.60 5.02
CA ASP A 64 -2.48 -6.00 4.63
C ASP A 64 -1.27 -6.74 5.24
N PRO A 65 -1.47 -7.63 6.24
CA PRO A 65 -0.36 -8.32 6.89
C PRO A 65 0.43 -9.25 5.96
N ALA A 66 -0.16 -9.71 4.86
CA ALA A 66 0.52 -10.52 3.84
C ALA A 66 1.54 -9.70 3.04
N VAL A 67 1.40 -8.37 3.00
CA VAL A 67 2.35 -7.46 2.34
C VAL A 67 3.52 -7.16 3.26
N THR A 68 4.72 -7.57 2.84
CA THR A 68 5.96 -7.34 3.61
C THR A 68 6.65 -6.03 3.24
N ARG A 69 6.55 -5.61 1.99
CA ARG A 69 7.07 -4.34 1.48
C ARG A 69 6.42 -3.95 0.16
N TYR A 70 6.49 -2.67 -0.18
CA TYR A 70 6.16 -2.18 -1.51
C TYR A 70 7.06 -0.98 -1.86
N VAL A 71 7.10 -0.60 -3.14
CA VAL A 71 7.83 0.58 -3.62
C VAL A 71 6.96 1.28 -4.67
N PRO A 72 6.53 2.53 -4.42
CA PRO A 72 5.86 3.34 -5.43
C PRO A 72 6.82 3.68 -6.57
N GLN A 73 6.35 3.77 -7.82
CA GLN A 73 7.12 4.08 -9.02
C GLN A 73 8.50 3.39 -9.04
N PRO A 74 8.55 2.04 -8.97
CA PRO A 74 9.72 1.25 -8.54
C PRO A 74 10.89 1.27 -9.49
N PHE A 75 10.65 1.40 -10.79
CA PHE A 75 11.68 1.39 -11.84
C PHE A 75 11.12 1.94 -13.15
N GLN A 76 12.03 2.33 -14.04
CA GLN A 76 11.69 2.84 -15.35
C GLN A 76 11.92 1.79 -16.43
N LEU A 77 10.91 1.57 -17.27
CA LEU A 77 11.00 0.78 -18.48
C LEU A 77 11.00 1.70 -19.71
N THR A 78 11.49 1.16 -20.81
CA THR A 78 11.32 1.72 -22.17
C THR A 78 10.51 0.72 -22.99
N ILE A 79 9.35 1.15 -23.49
CA ILE A 79 8.48 0.36 -24.35
C ILE A 79 8.51 0.98 -25.75
N GLY A 80 9.18 0.31 -26.69
CA GLY A 80 9.51 0.90 -27.98
C GLY A 80 10.38 2.16 -27.83
N LYS A 81 9.79 3.35 -28.00
CA LYS A 81 10.46 4.65 -27.81
C LYS A 81 9.91 5.45 -26.62
N ARG A 82 9.03 4.87 -25.84
CA ARG A 82 8.32 5.58 -24.76
C ARG A 82 8.79 5.11 -23.39
N ARG A 83 9.00 6.08 -22.51
CA ARG A 83 9.23 5.83 -21.09
C ARG A 83 7.95 5.35 -20.42
N TYR A 84 8.07 4.36 -19.55
CA TYR A 84 7.00 3.82 -18.74
C TYR A 84 7.49 3.53 -17.33
N VAL A 85 6.72 3.91 -16.34
CA VAL A 85 6.98 3.65 -14.91
C VAL A 85 5.72 3.03 -14.35
N PRO A 86 5.75 1.79 -13.82
CA PRO A 86 4.61 1.20 -13.13
C PRO A 86 4.29 1.96 -11.84
N ASP A 87 3.05 1.88 -11.37
CA ASP A 87 2.63 2.63 -10.18
C ASP A 87 3.18 2.03 -8.88
N CYS A 88 3.29 0.70 -8.78
CA CYS A 88 3.77 0.07 -7.54
C CYS A 88 4.41 -1.31 -7.77
N TYR A 89 5.43 -1.60 -6.99
CA TYR A 89 6.01 -2.94 -6.79
C TYR A 89 5.59 -3.43 -5.41
N VAL A 90 5.02 -4.61 -5.30
CA VAL A 90 4.46 -5.17 -4.06
C VAL A 90 5.01 -6.57 -3.82
N VAL A 91 5.50 -6.84 -2.60
CA VAL A 91 5.85 -8.20 -2.15
C VAL A 91 4.78 -8.67 -1.18
N ARG A 92 4.07 -9.72 -1.57
CA ARG A 92 2.96 -10.31 -0.81
C ARG A 92 3.15 -11.82 -0.72
N ASP A 93 3.24 -12.38 0.48
CA ASP A 93 3.46 -13.83 0.71
C ASP A 93 4.61 -14.39 -0.12
N GLY A 94 5.71 -13.63 -0.24
CA GLY A 94 6.88 -14.00 -1.04
C GLY A 94 6.72 -13.83 -2.55
N ASN A 95 5.51 -13.56 -3.05
CA ASN A 95 5.27 -13.29 -4.46
C ASN A 95 5.43 -11.79 -4.76
N VAL A 96 5.77 -11.49 -6.01
CA VAL A 96 5.98 -10.11 -6.48
C VAL A 96 4.94 -9.72 -7.49
N ASP A 97 4.20 -8.65 -7.19
CA ASP A 97 3.28 -8.00 -8.11
C ASP A 97 3.84 -6.65 -8.56
N VAL A 98 3.75 -6.37 -9.86
CA VAL A 98 3.95 -5.04 -10.45
C VAL A 98 2.59 -4.50 -10.80
N VAL A 99 2.15 -3.48 -10.07
CA VAL A 99 0.79 -2.96 -10.11
C VAL A 99 0.72 -1.70 -10.96
N GLU A 100 -0.33 -1.64 -11.76
CA GLU A 100 -0.75 -0.46 -12.52
C GLU A 100 -2.18 -0.10 -12.11
N LEU A 101 -2.42 1.15 -11.75
CA LEU A 101 -3.71 1.68 -11.35
C LEU A 101 -4.34 2.46 -12.51
N ARG A 102 -5.52 2.04 -12.98
CA ARG A 102 -6.19 2.67 -14.12
C ARG A 102 -7.68 2.82 -13.87
N PRO A 103 -8.30 3.93 -14.33
CA PRO A 103 -9.75 4.04 -14.34
C PRO A 103 -10.36 2.83 -15.08
N ARG A 104 -11.34 2.16 -14.48
CA ARG A 104 -12.03 0.98 -15.01
C ARG A 104 -11.11 -0.17 -15.46
N ALA A 105 -9.87 -0.19 -14.98
CA ALA A 105 -8.78 -1.06 -15.46
C ALA A 105 -8.55 -0.97 -16.99
N GLU A 106 -8.86 0.18 -17.59
CA GLU A 106 -8.67 0.40 -19.02
C GLU A 106 -7.16 0.50 -19.33
N PHE A 107 -6.65 -0.53 -19.99
CA PHE A 107 -5.25 -0.62 -20.39
C PHE A 107 -5.17 -1.26 -21.78
N ASP A 108 -4.26 -0.80 -22.62
CA ASP A 108 -4.06 -1.39 -23.95
C ASP A 108 -3.70 -2.87 -23.83
N GLU A 109 -4.49 -3.74 -24.46
CA GLU A 109 -4.37 -5.18 -24.27
C GLU A 109 -3.06 -5.76 -24.84
N LYS A 110 -2.54 -5.23 -25.95
CA LYS A 110 -1.26 -5.68 -26.50
C LYS A 110 -0.12 -5.33 -25.56
N ARG A 111 -0.14 -4.10 -25.05
CA ARG A 111 0.84 -3.61 -24.08
C ARG A 111 0.75 -4.38 -22.76
N ARG A 112 -0.46 -4.70 -22.31
CA ARG A 112 -0.69 -5.52 -21.12
C ARG A 112 -0.06 -6.90 -21.26
N GLN A 113 -0.29 -7.57 -22.39
CA GLN A 113 0.28 -8.89 -22.67
C GLN A 113 1.81 -8.83 -22.74
N ALA A 114 2.37 -7.82 -23.41
CA ALA A 114 3.81 -7.62 -23.50
C ALA A 114 4.44 -7.39 -22.11
N LEU A 115 3.84 -6.54 -21.26
CA LEU A 115 4.29 -6.31 -19.87
C LEU A 115 4.16 -7.57 -19.02
N GLN A 116 3.06 -8.30 -19.16
CA GLN A 116 2.86 -9.56 -18.45
C GLN A 116 3.95 -10.59 -18.83
N ALA A 117 4.23 -10.77 -20.11
CA ALA A 117 5.29 -11.67 -20.58
C ALA A 117 6.67 -11.22 -20.06
N PHE A 118 6.97 -9.92 -20.15
CA PHE A 118 8.21 -9.34 -19.65
C PHE A 118 8.40 -9.60 -18.15
N PHE A 119 7.42 -9.26 -17.32
CA PHE A 119 7.53 -9.44 -15.88
C PHE A 119 7.53 -10.91 -15.45
N ASN A 120 6.79 -11.77 -16.13
CA ASN A 120 6.81 -13.22 -15.87
C ASN A 120 8.21 -13.83 -16.07
N LEU A 121 8.97 -13.39 -17.09
CA LEU A 121 10.37 -13.81 -17.29
C LEU A 121 11.29 -13.43 -16.12
N HIS A 122 10.90 -12.44 -15.34
CA HIS A 122 11.63 -11.97 -14.16
C HIS A 122 11.02 -12.42 -12.83
N GLY A 123 10.10 -13.40 -12.85
CA GLY A 123 9.46 -13.94 -11.65
C GLY A 123 8.49 -12.97 -10.96
N MET A 124 7.96 -12.00 -11.71
CA MET A 124 7.00 -11.01 -11.24
C MET A 124 5.68 -11.12 -12.00
N ARG A 125 4.57 -10.75 -11.39
CA ARG A 125 3.26 -10.71 -12.02
C ARG A 125 2.84 -9.28 -12.30
N PHE A 126 2.44 -8.95 -13.52
CA PHE A 126 1.87 -7.65 -13.85
C PHE A 126 0.35 -7.65 -13.60
N VAL A 127 -0.14 -6.68 -12.81
CA VAL A 127 -1.55 -6.60 -12.39
C VAL A 127 -2.09 -5.19 -12.65
N VAL A 128 -3.21 -5.10 -13.38
CA VAL A 128 -3.93 -3.83 -13.55
C VAL A 128 -5.12 -3.81 -12.58
N ILE A 129 -5.18 -2.79 -11.72
CA ILE A 129 -6.22 -2.62 -10.71
C ILE A 129 -7.09 -1.41 -11.08
N PRO A 130 -8.44 -1.53 -11.07
CA PRO A 130 -9.33 -0.39 -11.25
C PRO A 130 -9.15 0.64 -10.13
N ASN A 131 -9.01 1.93 -10.46
CA ASN A 131 -8.96 3.00 -9.47
C ASN A 131 -10.20 2.99 -8.57
N GLU A 132 -11.35 2.66 -9.15
CA GLU A 132 -12.63 2.60 -8.45
C GLU A 132 -12.63 1.57 -7.32
N THR A 133 -11.99 0.41 -7.53
CA THR A 133 -11.82 -0.62 -6.50
C THR A 133 -11.04 -0.10 -5.30
N VAL A 134 -9.99 0.69 -5.53
CA VAL A 134 -9.19 1.30 -4.47
C VAL A 134 -9.97 2.42 -3.78
N VAL A 135 -10.61 3.31 -4.55
CA VAL A 135 -11.36 4.45 -4.03
C VAL A 135 -12.61 4.01 -3.27
N SER A 136 -13.27 2.92 -3.66
CA SER A 136 -14.41 2.36 -2.91
C SER A 136 -14.04 1.92 -1.50
N ARG A 137 -12.76 1.66 -1.21
CA ARG A 137 -12.21 1.34 0.11
C ARG A 137 -11.67 2.58 0.85
N GLN A 138 -12.13 3.78 0.50
CA GLN A 138 -11.66 5.03 1.10
C GLN A 138 -11.74 5.04 2.62
N THR A 139 -12.83 4.55 3.21
CA THR A 139 -13.00 4.51 4.67
C THR A 139 -11.87 3.71 5.32
N GLU A 140 -11.56 2.55 4.78
CA GLU A 140 -10.48 1.70 5.26
C GLU A 140 -9.11 2.36 5.07
N ALA A 141 -8.85 2.94 3.91
CA ALA A 141 -7.60 3.66 3.63
C ALA A 141 -7.39 4.82 4.64
N LEU A 142 -8.43 5.61 4.92
CA LEU A 142 -8.35 6.71 5.89
C LEU A 142 -8.17 6.22 7.34
N ASN A 143 -8.73 5.07 7.70
CA ASN A 143 -8.46 4.44 8.99
C ASN A 143 -6.98 4.04 9.10
N TRP A 144 -6.42 3.44 8.06
CA TRP A 144 -4.99 3.11 8.01
C TRP A 144 -4.12 4.35 8.02
N GLN A 145 -4.51 5.44 7.34
CA GLN A 145 -3.79 6.70 7.42
C GLN A 145 -3.64 7.19 8.86
N MET A 146 -4.74 7.18 9.63
CA MET A 146 -4.73 7.60 11.03
C MET A 146 -3.85 6.69 11.90
N ILE A 147 -3.97 5.37 11.72
CA ILE A 147 -3.16 4.37 12.43
C ILE A 147 -1.67 4.58 12.12
N LEU A 148 -1.31 4.71 10.84
CA LEU A 148 0.06 4.90 10.40
C LEU A 148 0.68 6.19 10.94
N GLN A 149 -0.05 7.29 10.93
CA GLN A 149 0.43 8.55 11.51
C GLN A 149 0.86 8.36 12.98
N MET A 150 0.06 7.61 13.75
CA MET A 150 0.38 7.31 15.13
C MET A 150 1.63 6.42 15.26
N LEU A 151 1.71 5.37 14.44
CA LEU A 151 2.83 4.43 14.47
C LEU A 151 4.14 5.07 14.01
N VAL A 152 4.12 5.91 12.97
CA VAL A 152 5.28 6.64 12.46
C VAL A 152 5.78 7.67 13.49
N CYS A 153 4.86 8.43 14.12
CA CYS A 153 5.23 9.41 15.14
C CYS A 153 5.84 8.79 16.40
N HIS A 154 5.59 7.50 16.64
CA HIS A 154 6.02 6.80 17.85
C HIS A 154 6.81 5.53 17.54
N GLN A 155 7.52 5.50 16.42
CA GLN A 155 8.28 4.33 15.99
C GLN A 155 9.36 3.90 17.00
N ASP A 156 9.95 4.86 17.73
CA ASP A 156 11.01 4.61 18.71
C ASP A 156 10.47 4.23 20.10
N LEU A 157 9.14 4.23 20.31
CA LEU A 157 8.54 3.86 21.59
C LEU A 157 8.56 2.33 21.74
N ASP A 158 9.25 1.81 22.75
CA ASP A 158 9.21 0.38 23.06
C ASP A 158 7.87 0.01 23.70
N THR A 159 7.14 -0.87 23.04
CA THR A 159 5.84 -1.42 23.48
C THR A 159 5.83 -2.94 23.51
N THR A 160 6.98 -3.58 23.40
CA THR A 160 7.09 -5.04 23.24
C THR A 160 6.36 -5.80 24.35
N GLN A 161 6.54 -5.40 25.60
CA GLN A 161 5.88 -6.05 26.74
C GLN A 161 4.36 -5.84 26.70
N LEU A 162 3.91 -4.61 26.38
CA LEU A 162 2.49 -4.28 26.26
C LEU A 162 1.83 -5.02 25.11
N GLU A 163 2.53 -5.22 23.99
CA GLU A 163 2.02 -6.00 22.85
C GLU A 163 1.75 -7.44 23.28
N LEU A 164 2.64 -8.08 24.03
CA LEU A 164 2.43 -9.44 24.54
C LEU A 164 1.23 -9.51 25.50
N GLU A 165 1.19 -8.61 26.48
CA GLU A 165 0.11 -8.55 27.48
C GLU A 165 -1.26 -8.33 26.82
N PHE A 166 -1.34 -7.40 25.87
CA PHE A 166 -2.59 -7.10 25.17
C PHE A 166 -3.01 -8.20 24.22
N PHE A 167 -2.08 -8.81 23.50
CA PHE A 167 -2.42 -9.94 22.64
C PHE A 167 -3.04 -11.10 23.46
N GLU A 168 -2.41 -11.46 24.59
CA GLU A 168 -2.95 -12.48 25.48
C GLU A 168 -4.31 -12.09 26.07
N ALA A 169 -4.47 -10.84 26.50
CA ALA A 169 -5.74 -10.36 27.07
C ALA A 169 -6.87 -10.39 26.06
N VAL A 170 -6.61 -9.93 24.81
CA VAL A 170 -7.59 -9.96 23.72
C VAL A 170 -7.92 -11.39 23.32
N TRP A 171 -6.91 -12.28 23.26
CA TRP A 171 -7.10 -13.70 22.96
C TRP A 171 -8.00 -14.38 23.98
N ARG A 172 -7.75 -14.19 25.28
CA ARG A 172 -8.57 -14.79 26.36
C ARG A 172 -10.00 -14.27 26.38
N ALA A 173 -10.18 -12.96 26.09
CA ALA A 173 -11.49 -12.32 26.07
C ALA A 173 -12.29 -12.55 24.78
N GLY A 174 -11.64 -13.02 23.69
CA GLY A 174 -12.22 -13.12 22.36
C GLY A 174 -12.40 -11.78 21.64
N GLY A 175 -12.19 -10.67 22.32
CA GLY A 175 -12.24 -9.30 21.80
C GLY A 175 -12.25 -8.28 22.92
N VAL A 176 -11.83 -7.05 22.63
CA VAL A 176 -11.86 -5.90 23.55
C VAL A 176 -12.19 -4.63 22.77
N GLN A 177 -12.85 -3.66 23.40
CA GLN A 177 -12.99 -2.34 22.78
C GLN A 177 -11.68 -1.54 22.95
N PHE A 178 -11.30 -0.81 21.90
CA PHE A 178 -10.11 0.03 21.92
C PHE A 178 -10.14 1.02 23.09
N GLY A 179 -11.31 1.62 23.37
CA GLY A 179 -11.54 2.58 24.45
C GLY A 179 -11.42 2.01 25.86
N ASP A 180 -11.48 0.68 26.04
CA ASP A 180 -11.25 0.05 27.35
C ASP A 180 -9.76 0.12 27.76
N ARG A 181 -8.88 0.30 26.81
CA ARG A 181 -7.42 0.33 27.00
C ARG A 181 -6.79 1.69 26.76
N VAL A 182 -7.46 2.54 25.97
CA VAL A 182 -6.98 3.88 25.62
C VAL A 182 -7.91 4.94 26.19
N ARG A 183 -7.43 5.73 27.12
CA ARG A 183 -8.24 6.73 27.84
C ARG A 183 -8.52 7.95 26.96
N ARG A 184 -9.80 8.20 26.68
CA ARG A 184 -10.24 9.38 25.92
C ARG A 184 -9.94 10.70 26.63
N SER A 185 -10.10 10.73 27.96
CA SER A 185 -9.88 11.90 28.80
C SER A 185 -8.40 12.25 29.02
N ASP A 186 -7.52 11.25 28.91
CA ASP A 186 -6.07 11.41 29.06
C ASP A 186 -5.34 10.46 28.12
N ARG A 187 -5.33 10.84 26.84
CA ARG A 187 -4.72 10.05 25.78
C ARG A 187 -3.20 10.00 25.90
N SER A 188 -2.59 11.02 26.49
CA SER A 188 -1.13 11.05 26.67
C SER A 188 -0.64 9.99 27.64
N SER A 189 -1.36 9.74 28.75
CA SER A 189 -1.01 8.71 29.74
C SER A 189 -1.21 7.29 29.22
N SER A 190 -2.04 7.10 28.20
CA SER A 190 -2.30 5.79 27.57
C SER A 190 -1.65 5.64 26.19
N ARG A 191 -0.65 6.46 25.87
CA ARG A 191 0.01 6.46 24.56
C ARG A 191 0.69 5.14 24.23
N ALA A 192 1.40 4.56 25.20
CA ALA A 192 2.08 3.29 24.99
C ALA A 192 1.07 2.15 24.73
N GLN A 193 -0.06 2.15 25.42
CA GLN A 193 -1.15 1.20 25.21
C GLN A 193 -1.76 1.37 23.81
N GLU A 194 -2.00 2.61 23.40
CA GLU A 194 -2.51 2.93 22.05
C GLU A 194 -1.56 2.40 20.98
N VAL A 195 -0.27 2.72 21.06
CA VAL A 195 0.73 2.29 20.08
C VAL A 195 0.86 0.77 20.05
N ALA A 196 0.86 0.09 21.19
CA ALA A 196 0.91 -1.37 21.28
C ALA A 196 -0.25 -2.04 20.54
N LEU A 197 -1.48 -1.58 20.77
CA LEU A 197 -2.67 -2.13 20.10
C LEU A 197 -2.65 -1.87 18.60
N LEU A 198 -2.23 -0.68 18.17
CA LEU A 198 -2.12 -0.34 16.75
C LEU A 198 -1.01 -1.13 16.03
N ARG A 199 0.10 -1.43 16.73
CA ARG A 199 1.15 -2.32 16.21
C ARG A 199 0.64 -3.75 16.02
N LEU A 200 -0.08 -4.29 17.00
CA LEU A 200 -0.69 -5.61 16.88
C LEU A 200 -1.69 -5.70 15.70
N LEU A 201 -2.44 -4.62 15.47
CA LEU A 201 -3.34 -4.51 14.33
C LEU A 201 -2.56 -4.45 13.00
N HIS A 202 -1.51 -3.62 12.90
CA HIS A 202 -0.66 -3.51 11.71
C HIS A 202 0.12 -4.80 11.41
N GLN A 203 0.53 -5.54 12.45
CA GLN A 203 1.18 -6.84 12.32
C GLN A 203 0.21 -7.98 11.93
N GLY A 204 -1.10 -7.71 11.86
CA GLY A 204 -2.11 -8.72 11.59
C GLY A 204 -2.34 -9.72 12.73
N LYS A 205 -1.85 -9.44 13.96
CA LYS A 205 -2.13 -10.24 15.16
C LYS A 205 -3.52 -9.98 15.70
N LEU A 206 -3.99 -8.74 15.55
CA LEU A 206 -5.37 -8.35 15.81
C LEU A 206 -6.02 -7.88 14.51
N ARG A 207 -7.36 -7.93 14.51
CA ARG A 207 -8.21 -7.40 13.44
C ARG A 207 -9.29 -6.51 14.00
N ALA A 208 -9.77 -5.56 13.19
CA ALA A 208 -10.89 -4.69 13.48
C ALA A 208 -11.72 -4.47 12.21
N GLU A 209 -12.99 -4.07 12.38
CA GLU A 209 -13.81 -3.61 11.26
C GLU A 209 -13.39 -2.18 10.87
N LEU A 210 -12.65 -2.07 9.76
CA LEU A 210 -12.12 -0.80 9.27
C LEU A 210 -12.76 -0.35 7.96
N THR A 211 -13.61 -1.18 7.33
CA THR A 211 -14.11 -0.94 5.97
C THR A 211 -15.33 -0.03 5.95
N ARG A 212 -16.20 -0.12 6.96
CA ARG A 212 -17.52 0.53 6.97
C ARG A 212 -17.64 1.73 7.89
N GLN A 213 -16.81 1.76 8.93
CA GLN A 213 -16.87 2.82 9.95
C GLN A 213 -15.47 3.35 10.29
N ARG A 214 -15.43 4.55 10.84
CA ARG A 214 -14.18 5.14 11.31
C ARG A 214 -13.68 4.40 12.54
N PHE A 215 -12.39 4.14 12.57
CA PHE A 215 -11.70 3.62 13.75
C PHE A 215 -11.80 4.64 14.90
N GLY A 216 -12.11 4.14 16.08
CA GLY A 216 -12.29 4.97 17.28
C GLY A 216 -12.34 4.15 18.56
N TYR A 217 -12.73 4.81 19.65
CA TYR A 217 -12.77 4.18 20.99
C TYR A 217 -13.74 3.01 21.07
N ASP A 218 -14.83 3.02 20.29
CA ASP A 218 -15.84 1.98 20.24
C ASP A 218 -15.48 0.84 19.26
N THR A 219 -14.30 0.92 18.65
CA THR A 219 -13.82 -0.14 17.72
C THR A 219 -13.42 -1.38 18.51
N GLU A 220 -14.02 -2.50 18.17
CA GLU A 220 -13.68 -3.80 18.74
C GLU A 220 -12.44 -4.37 18.05
N LEU A 221 -11.45 -4.75 18.86
CA LEU A 221 -10.25 -5.46 18.44
C LEU A 221 -10.42 -6.94 18.78
N ARG A 222 -10.22 -7.82 17.80
CA ARG A 222 -10.32 -9.27 17.94
C ARG A 222 -9.03 -9.95 17.53
N PRO A 223 -8.70 -11.13 18.07
CA PRO A 223 -7.53 -11.87 17.61
C PRO A 223 -7.73 -12.34 16.16
N CYS A 224 -6.63 -12.40 15.40
CA CYS A 224 -6.60 -13.15 14.15
C CYS A 224 -6.37 -14.62 14.46
N LEU A 225 -7.23 -15.47 13.93
CA LEU A 225 -7.17 -16.95 14.07
C LEU A 225 -6.26 -17.53 12.98
#